data_d9d5d199311ed2284471d6d8e2b6cad7
#
_entry.id   d9d5d199311ed2284471d6d8e2b6cad7
#
_cell.length_a   1.000
_cell.length_b   1.000
_cell.length_c   1.000
_cell.angle_alpha   90.00
_cell.angle_beta   90.00
_cell.angle_gamma   90.00
#
_symmetry.space_group_name_H-M   'P 1'
#
loop_
_entity.id
_entity.type
_entity.pdbx_description
1 polymer ?
#
loop_
_entity_poly.entity_id
_entity_poly.type
_entity_poly.pdbx_seq_one_letter_code
_entity_poly.pdbx_strand_id
1 'polypeptide(L)'
;VTQRRATIPDVARLAGVSIGTVSNVLNDTVPVADETRARVERAIARLGFVRNSHARSLIRTSRPARRDGDVRTPRLVSVGYVSADYTAKVNALPHRDERATARTIDKSLGGPAANVAALAAGLGAPFAVQADLITVVGLDPESDWAMAEIVERGVGTSFIRRTPDRRLSRCLVIVEPSGGRTIVNEPFQFDKSDLDPLDGLDDPPDRRRCIHIEGYQVDSLRSRVAKLRAAGWTASIQATGLPASRLTEAGLAGLADSFDVVIVNREAVRTATGWRGSEAILCDRFAAIFSQRRAGPVVLTLGEKGALVLPPDRSGLVAVPALPVEAVDTTGAGDAFTGIFLAVWLNTGDAVMAARHGCIGASLVVTRPTAQGLVPSAKRIGEMAEAETMEREGTGAC
;
A
#
# COMPACT_ATOMS: atom_id res chain seq x y z
N VAL A 1 -23.31 -11.46 -34.93
CA VAL A 1 -22.50 -12.64 -34.63
C VAL A 1 -21.67 -12.32 -33.44
N THR A 2 -22.05 -12.84 -32.27
CA THR A 2 -21.34 -12.61 -30.99
C THR A 2 -19.98 -13.33 -31.06
N GLN A 3 -18.90 -12.58 -31.16
CA GLN A 3 -17.55 -13.14 -31.18
C GLN A 3 -17.28 -13.78 -29.81
N ARG A 4 -17.11 -15.10 -29.79
CA ARG A 4 -16.77 -15.88 -28.58
C ARG A 4 -15.41 -15.38 -28.04
N ARG A 5 -15.36 -14.91 -26.81
CA ARG A 5 -14.11 -14.52 -26.14
C ARG A 5 -13.18 -15.73 -26.04
N ALA A 6 -11.89 -15.52 -26.34
CA ALA A 6 -10.87 -16.55 -26.20
C ALA A 6 -10.73 -16.97 -24.71
N THR A 7 -10.44 -18.26 -24.49
CA THR A 7 -10.32 -18.87 -23.15
C THR A 7 -8.91 -19.42 -22.93
N ILE A 8 -8.55 -19.72 -21.66
CA ILE A 8 -7.25 -20.35 -21.34
C ILE A 8 -7.02 -21.67 -22.12
N PRO A 9 -8.01 -22.56 -22.27
CA PRO A 9 -7.88 -23.73 -23.18
C PRO A 9 -7.56 -23.39 -24.64
N ASP A 10 -8.09 -22.27 -25.13
CA ASP A 10 -7.79 -21.84 -26.51
C ASP A 10 -6.35 -21.36 -26.65
N VAL A 11 -5.83 -20.61 -25.62
CA VAL A 11 -4.43 -20.22 -25.55
C VAL A 11 -3.51 -21.44 -25.44
N ALA A 12 -3.84 -22.39 -24.57
CA ALA A 12 -3.06 -23.63 -24.38
C ALA A 12 -2.95 -24.45 -25.70
N ARG A 13 -4.08 -24.56 -26.40
CA ARG A 13 -4.14 -25.25 -27.70
C ARG A 13 -3.28 -24.54 -28.75
N LEU A 14 -3.38 -23.22 -28.85
CA LEU A 14 -2.61 -22.44 -29.83
C LEU A 14 -1.10 -22.40 -29.48
N ALA A 15 -0.74 -22.36 -28.21
CA ALA A 15 0.65 -22.38 -27.76
C ALA A 15 1.27 -23.80 -27.75
N GLY A 16 0.47 -24.86 -27.91
CA GLY A 16 0.93 -26.25 -27.87
C GLY A 16 1.49 -26.64 -26.48
N VAL A 17 0.81 -26.20 -25.39
CA VAL A 17 1.20 -26.49 -24.03
C VAL A 17 -0.01 -26.88 -23.16
N SER A 18 0.23 -27.37 -21.93
CA SER A 18 -0.87 -27.68 -21.02
C SER A 18 -1.55 -26.42 -20.49
N ILE A 19 -2.81 -26.54 -20.06
CA ILE A 19 -3.54 -25.46 -19.36
C ILE A 19 -2.77 -24.99 -18.11
N GLY A 20 -2.14 -25.93 -17.40
CA GLY A 20 -1.29 -25.63 -16.23
C GLY A 20 -0.08 -24.77 -16.60
N THR A 21 0.56 -25.03 -17.76
CA THR A 21 1.69 -24.23 -18.25
C THR A 21 1.25 -22.80 -18.58
N VAL A 22 0.09 -22.61 -19.24
CA VAL A 22 -0.47 -21.29 -19.49
C VAL A 22 -0.76 -20.57 -18.16
N SER A 23 -1.33 -21.27 -17.20
CA SER A 23 -1.60 -20.72 -15.86
C SER A 23 -0.31 -20.31 -15.14
N ASN A 24 0.75 -21.10 -15.24
CA ASN A 24 2.04 -20.78 -14.63
C ASN A 24 2.68 -19.54 -15.27
N VAL A 25 2.63 -19.41 -16.60
CA VAL A 25 3.10 -18.21 -17.32
C VAL A 25 2.29 -16.97 -16.93
N LEU A 26 0.97 -17.10 -16.88
CA LEU A 26 0.08 -15.99 -16.51
C LEU A 26 0.22 -15.56 -15.04
N ASN A 27 0.57 -16.49 -14.15
CA ASN A 27 0.63 -16.24 -12.70
C ASN A 27 2.06 -16.10 -12.15
N ASP A 28 3.07 -16.40 -12.98
CA ASP A 28 4.49 -16.45 -12.60
C ASP A 28 4.74 -17.33 -11.35
N THR A 29 3.98 -18.41 -11.22
CA THR A 29 3.96 -19.26 -10.01
C THR A 29 5.03 -20.34 -10.01
N VAL A 30 5.47 -20.77 -11.19
CA VAL A 30 6.53 -21.79 -11.37
C VAL A 30 7.42 -21.32 -12.54
N PRO A 31 8.74 -21.44 -12.43
CA PRO A 31 9.63 -21.14 -13.56
C PRO A 31 9.26 -21.93 -14.82
N VAL A 32 9.07 -21.24 -15.92
CA VAL A 32 8.78 -21.80 -17.23
C VAL A 32 9.90 -21.36 -18.17
N ALA A 33 10.41 -22.31 -18.97
CA ALA A 33 11.47 -22.03 -19.93
C ALA A 33 11.08 -20.85 -20.87
N ASP A 34 12.04 -19.98 -21.16
CA ASP A 34 11.82 -18.74 -21.92
C ASP A 34 11.15 -18.96 -23.27
N GLU A 35 11.54 -20.04 -23.97
CA GLU A 35 10.92 -20.42 -25.25
C GLU A 35 9.43 -20.77 -25.08
N THR A 36 9.08 -21.48 -24.02
CA THR A 36 7.69 -21.84 -23.70
C THR A 36 6.89 -20.62 -23.30
N ARG A 37 7.48 -19.71 -22.51
CA ARG A 37 6.88 -18.44 -22.14
C ARG A 37 6.57 -17.60 -23.40
N ALA A 38 7.53 -17.44 -24.28
CA ALA A 38 7.36 -16.68 -25.53
C ALA A 38 6.28 -17.29 -26.46
N ARG A 39 6.11 -18.62 -26.46
CA ARG A 39 5.02 -19.29 -27.22
C ARG A 39 3.65 -18.95 -26.63
N VAL A 40 3.51 -18.96 -25.32
CA VAL A 40 2.25 -18.62 -24.62
C VAL A 40 1.89 -17.15 -24.84
N GLU A 41 2.85 -16.24 -24.69
CA GLU A 41 2.64 -14.79 -24.89
C GLU A 41 2.21 -14.46 -26.33
N ARG A 42 2.83 -15.09 -27.33
CA ARG A 42 2.38 -14.97 -28.73
C ARG A 42 0.97 -15.49 -28.97
N ALA A 43 0.60 -16.59 -28.34
CA ALA A 43 -0.75 -17.13 -28.42
C ALA A 43 -1.79 -16.20 -27.77
N ILE A 44 -1.47 -15.60 -26.63
CA ILE A 44 -2.30 -14.60 -25.95
C ILE A 44 -2.54 -13.39 -26.86
N ALA A 45 -1.47 -12.83 -27.44
CA ALA A 45 -1.55 -11.68 -28.32
C ALA A 45 -2.39 -11.98 -29.57
N ARG A 46 -2.18 -13.16 -30.20
CA ARG A 46 -2.88 -13.57 -31.43
C ARG A 46 -4.37 -13.81 -31.23
N LEU A 47 -4.78 -14.31 -30.06
CA LEU A 47 -6.17 -14.59 -29.73
C LEU A 47 -6.90 -13.38 -29.12
N GLY A 48 -6.18 -12.28 -28.86
CA GLY A 48 -6.73 -11.16 -28.10
C GLY A 48 -7.26 -11.61 -26.73
N PHE A 49 -6.59 -12.61 -26.11
CA PHE A 49 -7.03 -13.14 -24.84
C PHE A 49 -6.82 -12.09 -23.74
N VAL A 50 -7.94 -11.61 -23.20
CA VAL A 50 -7.95 -10.73 -22.03
C VAL A 50 -8.31 -11.58 -20.81
N ARG A 51 -7.45 -11.56 -19.81
CA ARG A 51 -7.62 -12.31 -18.57
C ARG A 51 -8.94 -11.91 -17.90
N ASN A 52 -9.81 -12.88 -17.67
CA ASN A 52 -11.08 -12.62 -16.99
C ASN A 52 -10.88 -12.70 -15.48
N SER A 53 -10.96 -11.57 -14.79
CA SER A 53 -10.86 -11.47 -13.33
C SER A 53 -11.91 -12.32 -12.60
N HIS A 54 -13.12 -12.47 -13.18
CA HIS A 54 -14.17 -13.31 -12.59
C HIS A 54 -13.86 -14.82 -12.61
N ALA A 55 -13.09 -15.31 -13.59
CA ALA A 55 -12.70 -16.73 -13.62
C ALA A 55 -11.70 -17.08 -12.51
N ARG A 56 -10.92 -16.11 -12.05
CA ARG A 56 -9.97 -16.27 -10.95
C ARG A 56 -10.66 -16.33 -9.57
N SER A 57 -11.78 -15.63 -9.41
CA SER A 57 -12.58 -15.69 -8.18
C SER A 57 -13.23 -17.07 -8.02
N LEU A 58 -13.68 -17.71 -9.10
CA LEU A 58 -14.27 -19.06 -9.09
C LEU A 58 -13.25 -20.18 -8.82
N ILE A 59 -11.99 -20.01 -9.28
CA ILE A 59 -10.91 -20.97 -9.01
C ILE A 59 -10.36 -20.80 -7.57
N ARG A 60 -10.45 -19.61 -7.01
CA ARG A 60 -10.04 -19.34 -5.59
C ARG A 60 -11.07 -19.78 -4.56
N THR A 61 -12.36 -19.95 -4.92
CA THR A 61 -13.35 -20.59 -4.04
C THR A 61 -13.05 -22.08 -3.80
N SER A 62 -12.19 -22.72 -4.62
CA SER A 62 -11.65 -24.05 -4.35
C SER A 62 -10.27 -24.07 -3.66
N ARG A 63 -9.65 -22.92 -3.36
CA ARG A 63 -8.66 -22.87 -2.30
C ARG A 63 -9.41 -23.12 -1.00
N PRO A 64 -8.94 -24.07 -0.14
CA PRO A 64 -9.57 -24.23 1.15
C PRO A 64 -9.66 -22.84 1.76
N ALA A 65 -10.88 -22.47 2.21
CA ALA A 65 -11.08 -21.26 2.98
C ALA A 65 -9.88 -21.17 3.91
N ARG A 66 -9.11 -20.06 3.85
CA ARG A 66 -8.00 -19.87 4.80
C ARG A 66 -8.62 -20.28 6.13
N ARG A 67 -8.18 -21.40 6.68
CA ARG A 67 -8.51 -21.78 8.05
C ARG A 67 -8.30 -20.50 8.82
N ASP A 68 -9.28 -20.09 9.60
CA ASP A 68 -9.18 -18.92 10.48
C ASP A 68 -7.76 -18.87 10.97
N GLY A 69 -7.04 -17.82 10.52
CA GLY A 69 -5.57 -17.83 10.46
C GLY A 69 -5.04 -18.21 11.82
N ASP A 70 -3.96 -18.93 11.84
CA ASP A 70 -3.24 -19.27 13.06
C ASP A 70 -3.50 -18.14 14.08
N VAL A 71 -4.06 -18.47 15.25
CA VAL A 71 -4.42 -17.56 16.34
C VAL A 71 -3.35 -16.46 16.58
N ARG A 72 -2.13 -16.73 16.17
CA ARG A 72 -0.96 -15.86 16.29
C ARG A 72 -0.78 -14.86 15.15
N THR A 73 -1.43 -15.03 14.00
CA THR A 73 -1.27 -14.09 12.87
C THR A 73 -1.85 -12.73 13.24
N PRO A 74 -1.05 -11.64 13.27
CA PRO A 74 -1.55 -10.32 13.62
C PRO A 74 -2.68 -9.85 12.69
N ARG A 75 -3.59 -9.02 13.21
CA ARG A 75 -4.62 -8.35 12.42
C ARG A 75 -4.23 -6.90 12.17
N LEU A 76 -4.25 -6.48 10.92
CA LEU A 76 -4.13 -5.09 10.50
C LEU A 76 -5.44 -4.65 9.84
N VAL A 77 -6.10 -3.67 10.42
CA VAL A 77 -7.29 -3.03 9.84
C VAL A 77 -6.91 -1.66 9.32
N SER A 78 -6.89 -1.49 8.00
CA SER A 78 -6.66 -0.19 7.37
C SER A 78 -7.99 0.52 7.16
N VAL A 79 -8.06 1.80 7.52
CA VAL A 79 -9.31 2.58 7.50
C VAL A 79 -9.14 3.80 6.64
N GLY A 80 -10.01 3.98 5.66
CA GLY A 80 -10.01 5.23 4.90
C GLY A 80 -10.32 5.08 3.41
N TYR A 81 -9.61 5.86 2.61
CA TYR A 81 -9.92 6.14 1.22
C TYR A 81 -9.62 4.96 0.29
N VAL A 82 -10.58 4.68 -0.57
CA VAL A 82 -10.46 3.77 -1.71
C VAL A 82 -10.98 4.48 -2.94
N SER A 83 -10.26 4.39 -4.05
CA SER A 83 -10.62 5.05 -5.30
C SER A 83 -10.40 4.19 -6.54
N ALA A 84 -11.09 4.58 -7.61
CA ALA A 84 -10.68 4.25 -8.96
C ALA A 84 -9.80 5.39 -9.48
N ASP A 85 -8.52 5.13 -9.65
CA ASP A 85 -7.56 6.10 -10.16
C ASP A 85 -7.47 5.99 -11.68
N TYR A 86 -7.76 7.10 -12.36
CA TYR A 86 -7.61 7.25 -13.81
C TYR A 86 -6.34 8.04 -14.09
N THR A 87 -5.28 7.34 -14.49
CA THR A 87 -3.97 7.94 -14.74
C THR A 87 -3.78 8.24 -16.21
N ALA A 88 -3.80 9.52 -16.57
CA ALA A 88 -3.54 9.99 -17.93
C ALA A 88 -2.08 10.41 -18.08
N LYS A 89 -1.33 9.75 -19.00
CA LYS A 89 0.04 10.12 -19.35
C LYS A 89 0.03 11.10 -20.51
N VAL A 90 0.41 12.33 -20.25
CA VAL A 90 0.45 13.43 -21.22
C VAL A 90 1.88 13.87 -21.53
N ASN A 91 2.11 14.59 -22.62
CA ASN A 91 3.41 15.18 -22.92
C ASN A 91 3.66 16.46 -22.11
N ALA A 92 2.62 17.23 -21.86
CA ALA A 92 2.62 18.42 -21.02
C ALA A 92 1.21 18.61 -20.41
N LEU A 93 1.15 19.19 -19.21
CA LEU A 93 -0.10 19.57 -18.60
C LEU A 93 -0.77 20.67 -19.44
N PRO A 94 -2.05 20.53 -19.86
CA PRO A 94 -2.74 21.57 -20.62
C PRO A 94 -2.94 22.82 -19.76
N HIS A 95 -2.76 23.99 -20.36
CA HIS A 95 -3.16 25.24 -19.75
C HIS A 95 -4.70 25.42 -19.81
N ARG A 96 -5.18 26.50 -19.18
CA ARG A 96 -6.61 26.83 -19.23
C ARG A 96 -7.08 26.91 -20.68
N ASP A 97 -8.23 26.29 -20.96
CA ASP A 97 -8.90 26.26 -22.27
C ASP A 97 -8.16 25.48 -23.37
N GLU A 98 -7.07 24.78 -23.02
CA GLU A 98 -6.33 23.89 -23.92
C GLU A 98 -6.79 22.43 -23.82
N ARG A 99 -6.49 21.66 -24.86
CA ARG A 99 -6.71 20.23 -24.93
C ARG A 99 -5.37 19.50 -25.02
N ALA A 100 -5.15 18.52 -24.12
CA ALA A 100 -4.05 17.59 -24.26
C ALA A 100 -4.57 16.21 -24.71
N THR A 101 -3.79 15.53 -25.53
CA THR A 101 -4.01 14.12 -25.87
C THR A 101 -3.11 13.27 -25.01
N ALA A 102 -3.70 12.38 -24.19
CA ALA A 102 -2.95 11.42 -23.41
C ALA A 102 -2.40 10.29 -24.29
N ARG A 103 -1.21 9.79 -23.98
CA ARG A 103 -0.66 8.58 -24.60
C ARG A 103 -1.45 7.35 -24.17
N THR A 104 -1.78 7.27 -22.90
CA THR A 104 -2.64 6.24 -22.29
C THR A 104 -3.50 6.88 -21.21
N ILE A 105 -4.65 6.27 -20.94
CA ILE A 105 -5.46 6.51 -19.76
C ILE A 105 -5.71 5.14 -19.14
N ASP A 106 -5.06 4.88 -18.02
CA ASP A 106 -5.09 3.61 -17.33
C ASP A 106 -5.97 3.72 -16.09
N LYS A 107 -6.72 2.65 -15.77
CA LYS A 107 -7.52 2.56 -14.54
C LYS A 107 -6.84 1.60 -13.58
N SER A 108 -6.70 2.02 -12.32
CA SER A 108 -6.16 1.18 -11.25
C SER A 108 -6.91 1.41 -9.93
N LEU A 109 -6.84 0.42 -9.04
CA LEU A 109 -7.29 0.60 -7.66
C LEU A 109 -6.30 1.51 -6.94
N GLY A 110 -6.81 2.53 -6.29
CA GLY A 110 -6.06 3.52 -5.52
C GLY A 110 -6.68 3.75 -4.15
N GLY A 111 -6.18 4.80 -3.50
CA GLY A 111 -6.52 5.18 -2.14
C GLY A 111 -5.52 4.64 -1.12
N PRO A 112 -5.01 5.51 -0.21
CA PRO A 112 -3.96 5.14 0.72
C PRO A 112 -4.32 3.94 1.60
N ALA A 113 -5.56 3.87 2.11
CA ALA A 113 -6.00 2.75 2.94
C ALA A 113 -6.01 1.41 2.19
N ALA A 114 -6.47 1.40 0.93
CA ALA A 114 -6.44 0.20 0.10
C ALA A 114 -5.00 -0.23 -0.24
N ASN A 115 -4.12 0.75 -0.54
CA ASN A 115 -2.72 0.50 -0.81
C ASN A 115 -2.02 -0.14 0.39
N VAL A 116 -2.16 0.44 1.60
CA VAL A 116 -1.58 -0.09 2.84
C VAL A 116 -2.05 -1.52 3.10
N ALA A 117 -3.37 -1.77 2.98
CA ALA A 117 -3.94 -3.11 3.19
C ALA A 117 -3.41 -4.13 2.19
N ALA A 118 -3.35 -3.77 0.89
CA ALA A 118 -2.90 -4.65 -0.18
C ALA A 118 -1.42 -5.02 -0.05
N LEU A 119 -0.55 -4.04 0.26
CA LEU A 119 0.89 -4.26 0.43
C LEU A 119 1.18 -5.11 1.68
N ALA A 120 0.45 -4.88 2.78
CA ALA A 120 0.55 -5.70 3.98
C ALA A 120 0.07 -7.14 3.74
N ALA A 121 -1.08 -7.33 3.08
CA ALA A 121 -1.64 -8.65 2.77
C ALA A 121 -0.72 -9.48 1.87
N GLY A 122 -0.08 -8.82 0.89
CA GLY A 122 0.77 -9.47 -0.10
C GLY A 122 2.15 -9.87 0.39
N LEU A 123 2.62 -9.33 1.52
CA LEU A 123 3.96 -9.59 2.04
C LEU A 123 4.18 -11.08 2.35
N GLY A 124 3.22 -11.74 2.99
CA GLY A 124 3.28 -13.17 3.28
C GLY A 124 4.27 -13.54 4.39
N ALA A 125 4.49 -14.84 4.58
CA ALA A 125 5.41 -15.34 5.60
C ALA A 125 6.86 -14.87 5.35
N PRO A 126 7.65 -14.62 6.44
CA PRO A 126 7.32 -14.81 7.85
C PRO A 126 6.50 -13.68 8.49
N PHE A 127 6.20 -12.61 7.77
CA PHE A 127 5.54 -11.40 8.27
C PHE A 127 4.06 -11.33 7.85
N ALA A 128 3.41 -12.48 7.69
CA ALA A 128 2.01 -12.53 7.31
C ALA A 128 1.12 -11.80 8.33
N VAL A 129 0.15 -11.03 7.82
CA VAL A 129 -0.92 -10.41 8.61
C VAL A 129 -2.26 -10.72 7.98
N GLN A 130 -3.30 -10.79 8.78
CA GLN A 130 -4.66 -10.68 8.28
C GLN A 130 -4.93 -9.19 8.06
N ALA A 131 -4.91 -8.76 6.81
CA ALA A 131 -5.21 -7.38 6.45
C ALA A 131 -6.69 -7.25 6.08
N ASP A 132 -7.40 -6.40 6.79
CA ASP A 132 -8.80 -6.05 6.55
C ASP A 132 -8.91 -4.57 6.18
N LEU A 133 -9.94 -4.20 5.44
CA LEU A 133 -10.19 -2.83 5.03
C LEU A 133 -11.55 -2.35 5.55
N ILE A 134 -11.57 -1.17 6.17
CA ILE A 134 -12.79 -0.44 6.50
C ILE A 134 -12.91 0.75 5.55
N THR A 135 -13.94 0.75 4.76
CA THR A 135 -14.29 1.81 3.83
C THR A 135 -15.77 1.75 3.48
N VAL A 136 -16.25 2.74 2.73
CA VAL A 136 -17.63 2.77 2.24
C VAL A 136 -17.60 2.86 0.72
N VAL A 137 -18.35 1.97 0.07
CA VAL A 137 -18.50 1.95 -1.39
C VAL A 137 -19.97 1.85 -1.79
N GLY A 138 -20.25 2.07 -3.06
CA GLY A 138 -21.59 1.98 -3.61
C GLY A 138 -22.06 0.57 -3.99
N LEU A 139 -23.19 0.53 -4.70
CA LEU A 139 -23.74 -0.65 -5.37
C LEU A 139 -23.59 -0.54 -6.90
N ASP A 140 -22.75 0.40 -7.37
CA ASP A 140 -22.46 0.64 -8.77
C ASP A 140 -21.40 -0.31 -9.32
N PRO A 141 -21.30 -0.48 -10.67
CA PRO A 141 -20.34 -1.40 -11.29
C PRO A 141 -18.87 -1.07 -10.97
N GLU A 142 -18.56 0.20 -10.69
CA GLU A 142 -17.20 0.61 -10.34
C GLU A 142 -16.82 0.19 -8.93
N SER A 143 -17.79 0.26 -8.00
CA SER A 143 -17.66 -0.31 -6.66
C SER A 143 -17.53 -1.84 -6.69
N ASP A 144 -18.26 -2.53 -7.56
CA ASP A 144 -18.12 -3.99 -7.76
C ASP A 144 -16.73 -4.36 -8.28
N TRP A 145 -16.20 -3.58 -9.23
CA TRP A 145 -14.84 -3.75 -9.72
C TRP A 145 -13.82 -3.55 -8.59
N ALA A 146 -13.92 -2.49 -7.79
CA ALA A 146 -13.00 -2.24 -6.68
C ALA A 146 -13.03 -3.37 -5.64
N MET A 147 -14.22 -3.88 -5.31
CA MET A 147 -14.38 -5.03 -4.41
C MET A 147 -13.65 -6.26 -4.94
N ALA A 148 -13.74 -6.55 -6.24
CA ALA A 148 -13.04 -7.67 -6.86
C ALA A 148 -11.52 -7.49 -6.80
N GLU A 149 -11.01 -6.27 -7.07
CA GLU A 149 -9.60 -5.93 -6.99
C GLU A 149 -9.05 -6.07 -5.55
N ILE A 150 -9.81 -5.62 -4.53
CA ILE A 150 -9.45 -5.74 -3.11
C ILE A 150 -9.32 -7.22 -2.72
N VAL A 151 -10.32 -8.04 -3.09
CA VAL A 151 -10.31 -9.49 -2.81
C VAL A 151 -9.16 -10.19 -3.53
N GLU A 152 -8.87 -9.82 -4.78
CA GLU A 152 -7.75 -10.40 -5.54
C GLU A 152 -6.39 -10.18 -4.85
N ARG A 153 -6.23 -9.06 -4.15
CA ARG A 153 -5.03 -8.72 -3.38
C ARG A 153 -4.96 -9.39 -2.01
N GLY A 154 -5.97 -10.19 -1.66
CA GLY A 154 -6.02 -10.93 -0.41
C GLY A 154 -6.42 -10.09 0.80
N VAL A 155 -7.00 -8.92 0.59
CA VAL A 155 -7.51 -8.04 1.64
C VAL A 155 -8.92 -8.49 2.05
N GLY A 156 -9.19 -8.54 3.35
CA GLY A 156 -10.50 -8.86 3.91
C GLY A 156 -11.48 -7.71 3.70
N THR A 157 -12.71 -8.06 3.29
CA THR A 157 -13.77 -7.10 2.93
C THR A 157 -14.97 -7.12 3.88
N SER A 158 -14.89 -7.90 4.96
CA SER A 158 -16.02 -8.09 5.89
C SER A 158 -16.46 -6.79 6.58
N PHE A 159 -15.60 -5.79 6.64
CA PHE A 159 -15.87 -4.49 7.25
C PHE A 159 -16.15 -3.39 6.22
N ILE A 160 -16.21 -3.71 4.94
CA ILE A 160 -16.58 -2.74 3.90
C ILE A 160 -18.09 -2.58 3.89
N ARG A 161 -18.56 -1.37 4.19
CA ARG A 161 -19.97 -1.04 4.08
C ARG A 161 -20.34 -0.71 2.64
N ARG A 162 -21.37 -1.36 2.12
CA ARG A 162 -21.95 -1.06 0.80
C ARG A 162 -23.31 -0.40 0.95
N THR A 163 -23.56 0.68 0.25
CA THR A 163 -24.79 1.45 0.37
C THR A 163 -25.19 2.12 -0.95
N PRO A 164 -26.50 2.21 -1.28
CA PRO A 164 -26.95 2.76 -2.57
C PRO A 164 -26.77 4.28 -2.69
N ASP A 165 -26.65 5.00 -1.58
CA ASP A 165 -26.45 6.45 -1.52
C ASP A 165 -24.97 6.88 -1.67
N ARG A 166 -24.07 5.92 -1.90
CA ARG A 166 -22.65 6.15 -2.16
C ARG A 166 -22.23 5.58 -3.50
N ARG A 167 -21.07 5.98 -3.95
CA ARG A 167 -20.34 5.37 -5.05
C ARG A 167 -18.85 5.30 -4.72
N LEU A 168 -18.09 4.52 -5.47
CA LEU A 168 -16.64 4.54 -5.36
C LEU A 168 -16.12 5.94 -5.72
N SER A 169 -15.23 6.48 -4.89
CA SER A 169 -14.55 7.74 -5.21
C SER A 169 -13.62 7.55 -6.41
N ARG A 170 -13.47 8.59 -7.21
CA ARG A 170 -12.59 8.60 -8.38
C ARG A 170 -11.48 9.62 -8.21
N CYS A 171 -10.33 9.29 -8.74
CA CYS A 171 -9.17 10.15 -8.75
C CYS A 171 -8.66 10.29 -10.20
N LEU A 172 -8.46 11.52 -10.66
CA LEU A 172 -7.81 11.83 -11.91
C LEU A 172 -6.36 12.17 -11.61
N VAL A 173 -5.42 11.44 -12.20
CA VAL A 173 -4.00 11.66 -12.07
C VAL A 173 -3.43 11.99 -13.44
N ILE A 174 -2.91 13.19 -13.63
CA ILE A 174 -2.23 13.59 -14.87
C ILE A 174 -0.74 13.53 -14.62
N VAL A 175 -0.01 12.75 -15.42
CA VAL A 175 1.42 12.50 -15.27
C VAL A 175 2.17 13.02 -16.49
N GLU A 176 3.19 13.84 -16.25
CA GLU A 176 4.12 14.37 -17.25
C GLU A 176 5.39 13.51 -17.35
N PRO A 177 6.16 13.59 -18.48
CA PRO A 177 7.40 12.80 -18.65
C PRO A 177 8.46 13.10 -17.59
N SER A 178 8.45 14.29 -16.99
CA SER A 178 9.31 14.68 -15.88
C SER A 178 9.01 13.98 -14.56
N GLY A 179 7.89 13.20 -14.49
CA GLY A 179 7.36 12.63 -13.27
C GLY A 179 6.46 13.59 -12.47
N GLY A 180 6.26 14.83 -12.94
CA GLY A 180 5.33 15.78 -12.36
C GLY A 180 3.89 15.26 -12.40
N ARG A 181 3.10 15.56 -11.36
CA ARG A 181 1.73 15.06 -11.23
C ARG A 181 0.77 16.15 -10.83
N THR A 182 -0.41 16.11 -11.45
CA THR A 182 -1.57 16.89 -11.02
C THR A 182 -2.68 15.91 -10.66
N ILE A 183 -3.23 16.06 -9.47
CA ILE A 183 -4.21 15.13 -8.90
C ILE A 183 -5.49 15.89 -8.59
N VAL A 184 -6.63 15.35 -9.06
CA VAL A 184 -7.96 15.80 -8.72
C VAL A 184 -8.76 14.60 -8.23
N ASN A 185 -9.19 14.63 -6.98
CA ASN A 185 -9.95 13.54 -6.38
C ASN A 185 -11.34 13.97 -5.94
N GLU A 186 -12.30 13.06 -6.02
CA GLU A 186 -13.61 13.23 -5.40
C GLU A 186 -13.49 13.14 -3.87
N PRO A 187 -14.36 13.85 -3.12
CA PRO A 187 -14.33 13.78 -1.66
C PRO A 187 -14.66 12.37 -1.18
N PHE A 188 -13.91 11.91 -0.19
CA PHE A 188 -14.21 10.68 0.51
C PHE A 188 -15.13 10.98 1.69
N GLN A 189 -16.22 10.26 1.77
CA GLN A 189 -17.20 10.39 2.84
C GLN A 189 -17.15 9.16 3.73
N PHE A 190 -16.73 9.36 4.97
CA PHE A 190 -16.58 8.33 5.99
C PHE A 190 -17.18 8.82 7.31
N ASP A 191 -17.86 7.94 8.02
CA ASP A 191 -18.45 8.21 9.32
C ASP A 191 -17.77 7.36 10.41
N LYS A 192 -17.66 7.90 11.63
CA LYS A 192 -17.09 7.18 12.77
C LYS A 192 -17.82 5.87 13.10
N SER A 193 -19.12 5.76 12.77
CA SER A 193 -19.90 4.54 12.93
C SER A 193 -19.46 3.41 11.99
N ASP A 194 -18.72 3.72 10.92
CA ASP A 194 -18.14 2.70 10.05
C ASP A 194 -17.08 1.83 10.77
N LEU A 195 -16.61 2.26 11.96
CA LEU A 195 -15.76 1.47 12.86
C LEU A 195 -16.53 0.59 13.85
N ASP A 196 -17.85 0.69 13.93
CA ASP A 196 -18.65 -0.07 14.91
C ASP A 196 -18.50 -1.59 14.78
N PRO A 197 -18.30 -2.17 13.58
CA PRO A 197 -18.01 -3.59 13.45
C PRO A 197 -16.81 -4.10 14.23
N LEU A 198 -15.87 -3.22 14.60
CA LEU A 198 -14.70 -3.59 15.39
C LEU A 198 -15.00 -3.82 16.88
N ASP A 199 -16.14 -3.33 17.39
CA ASP A 199 -16.50 -3.47 18.81
C ASP A 199 -16.88 -4.90 19.18
N GLY A 200 -17.36 -5.69 18.24
CA GLY A 200 -17.79 -7.07 18.42
C GLY A 200 -16.82 -8.13 17.91
N LEU A 201 -15.59 -7.74 17.58
CA LEU A 201 -14.62 -8.71 17.08
C LEU A 201 -14.17 -9.67 18.18
N ASP A 202 -14.47 -10.94 17.97
CA ASP A 202 -14.02 -12.07 18.80
C ASP A 202 -12.62 -12.54 18.35
N ASP A 203 -11.63 -11.66 18.53
CA ASP A 203 -10.23 -12.03 18.32
C ASP A 203 -9.66 -12.64 19.60
N PRO A 204 -8.79 -13.67 19.51
CA PRO A 204 -8.07 -14.20 20.65
C PRO A 204 -7.35 -13.09 21.44
N PRO A 205 -7.32 -13.16 22.78
CA PRO A 205 -6.76 -12.09 23.62
C PRO A 205 -5.28 -11.79 23.38
N ASP A 206 -4.49 -12.78 22.94
CA ASP A 206 -3.08 -12.70 22.63
C ASP A 206 -2.81 -12.24 21.19
N ARG A 207 -3.85 -12.09 20.36
CA ARG A 207 -3.69 -11.63 18.99
C ARG A 207 -3.32 -10.16 18.95
N ARG A 208 -2.18 -9.84 18.33
CA ARG A 208 -1.81 -8.44 18.05
C ARG A 208 -2.79 -7.84 17.04
N ARG A 209 -3.38 -6.69 17.37
CA ARG A 209 -4.37 -5.98 16.54
C ARG A 209 -3.91 -4.55 16.33
N CYS A 210 -3.93 -4.11 15.09
CA CYS A 210 -3.59 -2.74 14.72
C CYS A 210 -4.69 -2.12 13.88
N ILE A 211 -5.12 -0.92 14.26
CA ILE A 211 -5.89 -0.03 13.40
C ILE A 211 -4.95 1.00 12.78
N HIS A 212 -4.96 1.11 11.46
CA HIS A 212 -4.23 2.13 10.72
C HIS A 212 -5.19 3.12 10.10
N ILE A 213 -4.95 4.42 10.28
CA ILE A 213 -5.73 5.50 9.66
C ILE A 213 -4.85 6.44 8.85
N GLU A 214 -5.46 7.08 7.87
CA GLU A 214 -4.87 8.19 7.13
C GLU A 214 -5.07 9.52 7.85
N GLY A 215 -4.22 10.50 7.57
CA GLY A 215 -4.34 11.84 8.15
C GLY A 215 -5.68 12.53 7.86
N TYR A 216 -6.35 12.20 6.74
CA TYR A 216 -7.70 12.72 6.42
C TYR A 216 -8.71 12.46 7.54
N GLN A 217 -8.56 11.36 8.29
CA GLN A 217 -9.52 10.91 9.29
C GLN A 217 -9.10 11.22 10.73
N VAL A 218 -7.96 11.90 10.93
CA VAL A 218 -7.34 12.07 12.26
C VAL A 218 -8.28 12.72 13.28
N ASP A 219 -9.04 13.72 12.87
CA ASP A 219 -9.94 14.45 13.78
C ASP A 219 -11.28 13.76 13.95
N SER A 220 -11.86 13.24 12.88
CA SER A 220 -13.15 12.54 12.89
C SER A 220 -13.10 11.24 13.68
N LEU A 221 -11.98 10.50 13.64
CA LEU A 221 -11.84 9.20 14.30
C LEU A 221 -11.12 9.24 15.65
N ARG A 222 -10.66 10.40 16.11
CA ARG A 222 -9.85 10.54 17.34
C ARG A 222 -10.44 9.83 18.55
N SER A 223 -11.71 10.07 18.86
CA SER A 223 -12.39 9.47 20.01
C SER A 223 -12.53 7.95 19.86
N ARG A 224 -12.76 7.49 18.64
CA ARG A 224 -12.92 6.08 18.33
C ARG A 224 -11.59 5.33 18.42
N VAL A 225 -10.52 5.90 17.89
CA VAL A 225 -9.15 5.37 18.03
C VAL A 225 -8.75 5.27 19.51
N ALA A 226 -9.04 6.30 20.31
CA ALA A 226 -8.75 6.28 21.76
C ALA A 226 -9.48 5.12 22.47
N LYS A 227 -10.76 4.86 22.12
CA LYS A 227 -11.54 3.73 22.65
C LYS A 227 -10.93 2.38 22.25
N LEU A 228 -10.50 2.21 21.00
CA LEU A 228 -9.87 0.98 20.53
C LEU A 228 -8.51 0.75 21.21
N ARG A 229 -7.69 1.81 21.40
CA ARG A 229 -6.43 1.71 22.15
C ARG A 229 -6.68 1.26 23.60
N ALA A 230 -7.69 1.81 24.27
CA ALA A 230 -8.07 1.37 25.61
C ALA A 230 -8.53 -0.10 25.64
N ALA A 231 -9.04 -0.63 24.54
CA ALA A 231 -9.38 -2.05 24.35
C ALA A 231 -8.20 -2.92 23.88
N GLY A 232 -6.96 -2.41 23.93
CA GLY A 232 -5.73 -3.15 23.62
C GLY A 232 -5.36 -3.20 22.14
N TRP A 233 -5.96 -2.35 21.29
CA TRP A 233 -5.51 -2.18 19.92
C TRP A 233 -4.29 -1.26 19.85
N THR A 234 -3.35 -1.59 19.00
CA THR A 234 -2.36 -0.63 18.53
C THR A 234 -3.02 0.33 17.54
N ALA A 235 -2.70 1.62 17.62
CA ALA A 235 -3.15 2.62 16.66
C ALA A 235 -1.97 3.16 15.86
N SER A 236 -2.09 3.17 14.54
CA SER A 236 -1.11 3.71 13.61
C SER A 236 -1.70 4.82 12.77
N ILE A 237 -0.90 5.83 12.44
CA ILE A 237 -1.26 6.91 11.51
C ILE A 237 -0.14 7.18 10.52
N GLN A 238 -0.53 7.48 9.26
CA GLN A 238 0.37 8.11 8.31
C GLN A 238 -0.09 9.55 8.00
N ALA A 239 0.87 10.44 7.77
CA ALA A 239 0.60 11.88 7.59
C ALA A 239 -0.08 12.25 6.28
N THR A 240 -0.38 11.31 5.39
CA THR A 240 -1.09 11.58 4.13
C THR A 240 -2.46 12.20 4.44
N GLY A 241 -2.70 13.40 3.90
CA GLY A 241 -3.97 14.09 4.07
C GLY A 241 -4.20 14.74 5.44
N LEU A 242 -3.16 14.96 6.24
CA LEU A 242 -3.31 15.73 7.48
C LEU A 242 -3.87 17.13 7.19
N PRO A 243 -4.89 17.58 7.94
CA PRO A 243 -5.42 18.92 7.80
C PRO A 243 -4.37 19.97 8.19
N ALA A 244 -4.44 21.17 7.59
CA ALA A 244 -3.49 22.24 7.83
C ALA A 244 -3.34 22.60 9.32
N SER A 245 -4.41 22.48 10.10
CA SER A 245 -4.39 22.68 11.57
C SER A 245 -3.48 21.70 12.31
N ARG A 246 -3.19 20.54 11.74
CA ARG A 246 -2.29 19.51 12.30
C ARG A 246 -0.86 19.61 11.76
N LEU A 247 -0.64 20.34 10.66
CA LEU A 247 0.68 20.57 10.08
C LEU A 247 1.43 21.71 10.79
N THR A 248 1.55 21.57 12.11
CA THR A 248 2.34 22.41 13.03
C THR A 248 3.21 21.50 13.89
N GLU A 249 4.29 22.02 14.49
CA GLU A 249 5.15 21.20 15.36
C GLU A 249 4.35 20.59 16.51
N ALA A 250 3.51 21.39 17.19
CA ALA A 250 2.62 20.90 18.25
C ALA A 250 1.58 19.88 17.74
N GLY A 251 1.06 20.09 16.53
CA GLY A 251 0.10 19.17 15.90
C GLY A 251 0.73 17.82 15.59
N LEU A 252 1.95 17.80 15.03
CA LEU A 252 2.69 16.56 14.77
C LEU A 252 3.08 15.86 16.09
N ALA A 253 3.58 16.61 17.10
CA ALA A 253 3.90 16.03 18.40
C ALA A 253 2.67 15.37 19.05
N GLY A 254 1.49 15.99 18.94
CA GLY A 254 0.23 15.45 19.46
C GLY A 254 -0.23 14.14 18.78
N LEU A 255 0.30 13.81 17.60
CA LEU A 255 0.05 12.49 16.99
C LEU A 255 0.69 11.39 17.83
N ALA A 256 1.89 11.59 18.36
CA ALA A 256 2.58 10.61 19.20
C ALA A 256 1.92 10.40 20.59
N ASP A 257 1.04 11.30 21.01
CA ASP A 257 0.21 11.09 22.21
C ASP A 257 -1.01 10.22 21.89
N SER A 258 -1.51 10.29 20.64
CA SER A 258 -2.76 9.67 20.23
C SER A 258 -2.56 8.32 19.53
N PHE A 259 -1.37 8.06 18.96
CA PHE A 259 -1.06 6.88 18.18
C PHE A 259 0.21 6.20 18.68
N ASP A 260 0.24 4.89 18.56
CA ASP A 260 1.37 4.05 18.97
C ASP A 260 2.44 3.97 17.86
N VAL A 261 2.06 4.14 16.60
CA VAL A 261 2.95 4.24 15.44
C VAL A 261 2.61 5.49 14.64
N VAL A 262 3.60 6.36 14.42
CA VAL A 262 3.43 7.60 13.64
C VAL A 262 4.39 7.59 12.46
N ILE A 263 3.85 7.69 11.25
CA ILE A 263 4.64 7.76 10.01
C ILE A 263 4.36 9.12 9.37
N VAL A 264 5.37 9.97 9.33
CA VAL A 264 5.31 11.28 8.67
C VAL A 264 6.23 11.31 7.46
N ASN A 265 5.93 12.17 6.51
CA ASN A 265 6.77 12.39 5.36
C ASN A 265 7.53 13.72 5.45
N ARG A 266 8.53 13.89 4.58
CA ARG A 266 9.36 15.09 4.46
C ARG A 266 8.51 16.37 4.38
N GLU A 267 7.45 16.36 3.59
CA GLU A 267 6.63 17.54 3.34
C GLU A 267 5.78 17.93 4.56
N ALA A 268 5.28 16.96 5.32
CA ALA A 268 4.57 17.25 6.57
C ALA A 268 5.48 17.96 7.59
N VAL A 269 6.73 17.49 7.75
CA VAL A 269 7.69 18.13 8.65
C VAL A 269 8.12 19.51 8.13
N ARG A 270 8.35 19.66 6.82
CA ARG A 270 8.63 20.96 6.21
C ARG A 270 7.52 21.98 6.44
N THR A 271 6.29 21.55 6.24
CA THR A 271 5.12 22.42 6.43
C THR A 271 4.97 22.80 7.90
N ALA A 272 5.09 21.84 8.81
CA ALA A 272 4.95 22.06 10.24
C ALA A 272 6.01 23.00 10.82
N THR A 273 7.25 22.90 10.33
CA THR A 273 8.39 23.70 10.83
C THR A 273 8.63 24.99 10.04
N GLY A 274 7.99 25.16 8.88
CA GLY A 274 8.29 26.23 7.91
C GLY A 274 9.69 26.12 7.27
N TRP A 275 10.44 25.04 7.54
CA TRP A 275 11.82 24.90 7.11
C TRP A 275 11.93 24.43 5.63
N ARG A 276 12.73 25.15 4.84
CA ARG A 276 12.99 24.87 3.41
C ARG A 276 14.47 24.64 3.09
N GLY A 277 15.34 24.68 4.12
CA GLY A 277 16.78 24.54 3.96
C GLY A 277 17.24 23.07 3.89
N SER A 278 18.46 22.83 4.41
CA SER A 278 19.10 21.51 4.35
C SER A 278 18.27 20.41 5.03
N GLU A 279 18.39 19.20 4.51
CA GLU A 279 17.67 18.04 5.04
C GLU A 279 18.20 17.62 6.42
N ALA A 280 19.48 17.82 6.69
CA ALA A 280 20.06 17.52 8.01
C ALA A 280 19.33 18.30 9.12
N ILE A 281 19.13 19.60 8.95
CA ILE A 281 18.38 20.41 9.91
C ILE A 281 16.91 19.98 9.99
N LEU A 282 16.31 19.55 8.88
CA LEU A 282 14.95 18.99 8.90
C LEU A 282 14.86 17.72 9.76
N CYS A 283 15.88 16.85 9.67
CA CYS A 283 15.98 15.65 10.49
C CYS A 283 16.14 15.99 11.98
N ASP A 284 16.95 17.00 12.32
CA ASP A 284 17.10 17.47 13.70
C ASP A 284 15.78 18.03 14.25
N ARG A 285 15.04 18.80 13.45
CA ARG A 285 13.71 19.32 13.82
C ARG A 285 12.70 18.20 14.01
N PHE A 286 12.69 17.19 13.13
CA PHE A 286 11.87 16.00 13.30
C PHE A 286 12.18 15.31 14.63
N ALA A 287 13.44 15.07 14.94
CA ALA A 287 13.85 14.47 16.20
C ALA A 287 13.41 15.31 17.40
N ALA A 288 13.54 16.64 17.33
CA ALA A 288 13.11 17.56 18.39
C ALA A 288 11.60 17.52 18.63
N ILE A 289 10.78 17.52 17.57
CA ILE A 289 9.30 17.44 17.66
C ILE A 289 8.86 16.21 18.46
N PHE A 290 9.51 15.06 18.23
CA PHE A 290 9.09 13.79 18.80
C PHE A 290 9.95 13.30 19.99
N SER A 291 10.92 14.10 20.46
CA SER A 291 11.86 13.71 21.53
C SER A 291 11.19 13.34 22.85
N GLN A 292 10.12 14.03 23.21
CA GLN A 292 9.49 13.97 24.53
C GLN A 292 8.29 13.01 24.60
N ARG A 293 7.61 12.73 23.50
CA ARG A 293 6.28 12.13 23.46
C ARG A 293 6.17 11.01 22.42
N ARG A 294 6.40 9.76 22.86
CA ARG A 294 6.18 8.61 22.02
C ARG A 294 5.89 7.35 22.83
N ALA A 295 4.78 6.71 22.52
CA ALA A 295 4.43 5.39 23.05
C ALA A 295 5.07 4.26 22.23
N GLY A 296 5.45 4.54 20.97
CA GLY A 296 6.04 3.59 20.03
C GLY A 296 6.92 4.27 18.99
N PRO A 297 7.21 3.61 17.86
CA PRO A 297 8.10 4.14 16.85
C PRO A 297 7.49 5.34 16.11
N VAL A 298 8.33 6.32 15.83
CA VAL A 298 8.01 7.42 14.92
C VAL A 298 8.96 7.39 13.74
N VAL A 299 8.42 7.47 12.53
CA VAL A 299 9.18 7.33 11.29
C VAL A 299 9.01 8.57 10.41
N LEU A 300 10.12 9.08 9.88
CA LEU A 300 10.15 10.09 8.83
C LEU A 300 10.57 9.45 7.51
N THR A 301 9.70 9.42 6.51
CA THR A 301 10.05 8.96 5.16
C THR A 301 10.66 10.09 4.34
N LEU A 302 11.78 9.80 3.66
CA LEU A 302 12.62 10.75 2.93
C LEU A 302 12.70 10.45 1.41
N GLY A 303 11.77 9.63 0.88
CA GLY A 303 11.74 9.22 -0.52
C GLY A 303 12.97 8.38 -0.89
N GLU A 304 13.70 8.79 -1.91
CA GLU A 304 14.90 8.12 -2.41
C GLU A 304 16.04 7.99 -1.40
N LYS A 305 16.00 8.75 -0.31
CA LYS A 305 16.97 8.67 0.79
C LYS A 305 16.58 7.68 1.89
N GLY A 306 15.39 7.07 1.78
CA GLY A 306 14.92 6.08 2.74
C GLY A 306 14.11 6.68 3.87
N ALA A 307 14.42 6.35 5.11
CA ALA A 307 13.67 6.78 6.29
C ALA A 307 14.57 7.02 7.50
N LEU A 308 14.05 7.83 8.43
CA LEU A 308 14.60 7.95 9.78
C LEU A 308 13.61 7.35 10.78
N VAL A 309 14.12 6.59 11.72
CA VAL A 309 13.34 5.92 12.76
C VAL A 309 13.73 6.45 14.12
N LEU A 310 12.76 6.86 14.91
CA LEU A 310 12.88 7.03 16.34
C LEU A 310 12.27 5.79 17.02
N PRO A 311 13.08 4.83 17.47
CA PRO A 311 12.58 3.62 18.11
C PRO A 311 11.95 3.90 19.48
N PRO A 312 11.07 3.02 19.98
CA PRO A 312 10.40 3.21 21.27
C PRO A 312 11.36 3.13 22.46
N ASP A 313 12.47 2.41 22.35
CA ASP A 313 13.51 2.25 23.39
C ASP A 313 14.37 3.51 23.59
N ARG A 314 14.13 4.55 22.81
CA ARG A 314 14.88 5.82 22.84
C ARG A 314 16.38 5.68 22.53
N SER A 315 16.79 4.63 21.80
CA SER A 315 18.19 4.40 21.40
C SER A 315 18.78 5.48 20.48
N GLY A 316 17.96 6.47 20.09
CA GLY A 316 18.35 7.58 19.23
C GLY A 316 17.71 7.49 17.85
N LEU A 317 18.14 8.39 16.97
CA LEU A 317 17.65 8.45 15.59
C LEU A 317 18.45 7.46 14.73
N VAL A 318 17.75 6.56 14.06
CA VAL A 318 18.36 5.55 13.16
C VAL A 318 18.02 5.87 11.71
N ALA A 319 19.03 6.03 10.87
CA ALA A 319 18.84 6.20 9.44
C ALA A 319 18.77 4.82 8.74
N VAL A 320 17.77 4.67 7.89
CA VAL A 320 17.53 3.46 7.08
C VAL A 320 17.49 3.89 5.61
N PRO A 321 18.48 3.49 4.79
CA PRO A 321 18.53 3.89 3.39
C PRO A 321 17.46 3.19 2.54
N ALA A 322 17.07 3.82 1.42
CA ALA A 322 16.32 3.17 0.36
C ALA A 322 17.27 2.43 -0.58
N LEU A 323 16.76 1.46 -1.35
CA LEU A 323 17.51 0.89 -2.46
C LEU A 323 17.58 1.90 -3.62
N PRO A 324 18.75 2.06 -4.26
CA PRO A 324 18.87 2.85 -5.47
C PRO A 324 18.15 2.12 -6.62
N VAL A 325 17.08 2.70 -7.12
CA VAL A 325 16.28 2.16 -8.24
C VAL A 325 15.91 3.25 -9.21
N GLU A 326 15.69 2.90 -10.47
CA GLU A 326 15.07 3.79 -11.44
C GLU A 326 13.55 3.78 -11.22
N ALA A 327 13.02 4.91 -10.72
CA ALA A 327 11.61 5.03 -10.43
C ALA A 327 10.80 5.27 -11.71
N VAL A 328 9.80 4.41 -11.94
CA VAL A 328 8.81 4.55 -13.04
C VAL A 328 7.60 5.35 -12.55
N ASP A 329 7.14 5.06 -11.34
CA ASP A 329 5.98 5.73 -10.73
C ASP A 329 6.11 5.74 -9.21
N THR A 330 6.20 6.92 -8.60
CA THR A 330 6.34 7.06 -7.14
C THR A 330 4.99 7.13 -6.40
N THR A 331 3.86 6.90 -7.12
CA THR A 331 2.53 6.84 -6.51
C THR A 331 2.45 5.68 -5.53
N GLY A 332 1.93 5.93 -4.32
CA GLY A 332 1.77 4.90 -3.31
C GLY A 332 3.06 4.40 -2.65
N ALA A 333 4.24 5.01 -2.92
CA ALA A 333 5.49 4.62 -2.26
C ALA A 333 5.40 4.73 -0.72
N GLY A 334 4.76 5.80 -0.21
CA GLY A 334 4.51 5.98 1.22
C GLY A 334 3.55 4.96 1.80
N ASP A 335 2.53 4.56 1.03
CA ASP A 335 1.57 3.54 1.43
C ASP A 335 2.22 2.16 1.43
N ALA A 336 3.08 1.88 0.44
CA ALA A 336 3.86 0.66 0.36
C ALA A 336 4.81 0.53 1.55
N PHE A 337 5.56 1.60 1.85
CA PHE A 337 6.37 1.66 3.06
C PHE A 337 5.53 1.35 4.30
N THR A 338 4.40 2.03 4.46
CA THR A 338 3.54 1.91 5.64
C THR A 338 2.96 0.50 5.81
N GLY A 339 2.41 -0.08 4.75
CA GLY A 339 1.82 -1.43 4.80
C GLY A 339 2.84 -2.50 5.16
N ILE A 340 4.02 -2.45 4.53
CA ILE A 340 5.12 -3.39 4.79
C ILE A 340 5.71 -3.16 6.19
N PHE A 341 5.95 -1.91 6.57
CA PHE A 341 6.41 -1.55 7.92
C PHE A 341 5.49 -2.14 9.00
N LEU A 342 4.19 -1.89 8.89
CA LEU A 342 3.22 -2.37 9.88
C LEU A 342 3.16 -3.89 9.94
N ALA A 343 3.22 -4.57 8.80
CA ALA A 343 3.21 -6.03 8.77
C ALA A 343 4.46 -6.62 9.46
N VAL A 344 5.65 -6.08 9.19
CA VAL A 344 6.89 -6.53 9.84
C VAL A 344 6.89 -6.18 11.31
N TRP A 345 6.54 -4.95 11.67
CA TRP A 345 6.53 -4.47 13.05
C TRP A 345 5.54 -5.24 13.93
N LEU A 346 4.35 -5.54 13.43
CA LEU A 346 3.36 -6.35 14.15
C LEU A 346 3.85 -7.77 14.44
N ASN A 347 4.69 -8.33 13.59
CA ASN A 347 5.24 -9.66 13.79
C ASN A 347 6.47 -9.66 14.70
N THR A 348 7.32 -8.63 14.63
CA THR A 348 8.64 -8.64 15.28
C THR A 348 8.76 -7.71 16.48
N GLY A 349 8.05 -6.57 16.47
CA GLY A 349 8.26 -5.46 17.41
C GLY A 349 9.50 -4.61 17.09
N ASP A 350 10.28 -4.96 16.08
CA ASP A 350 11.50 -4.24 15.67
C ASP A 350 11.19 -3.17 14.63
N ALA A 351 11.26 -1.90 15.05
CA ALA A 351 10.94 -0.76 14.19
C ALA A 351 12.01 -0.50 13.12
N VAL A 352 13.27 -0.82 13.40
CA VAL A 352 14.37 -0.61 12.44
C VAL A 352 14.32 -1.66 11.34
N MET A 353 14.12 -2.93 11.71
CA MET A 353 13.86 -4.01 10.76
C MET A 353 12.62 -3.70 9.90
N ALA A 354 11.54 -3.25 10.51
CA ALA A 354 10.32 -2.88 9.81
C ALA A 354 10.54 -1.74 8.79
N ALA A 355 11.30 -0.72 9.19
CA ALA A 355 11.64 0.39 8.30
C ALA A 355 12.53 -0.07 7.14
N ARG A 356 13.51 -0.98 7.38
CA ARG A 356 14.36 -1.54 6.31
C ARG A 356 13.52 -2.28 5.28
N HIS A 357 12.60 -3.15 5.72
CA HIS A 357 11.69 -3.85 4.81
C HIS A 357 10.76 -2.88 4.08
N GLY A 358 10.26 -1.85 4.78
CA GLY A 358 9.44 -0.80 4.20
C GLY A 358 10.16 -0.02 3.12
N CYS A 359 11.42 0.39 3.34
CA CYS A 359 12.25 1.09 2.34
C CYS A 359 12.50 0.22 1.10
N ILE A 360 12.95 -1.03 1.30
CA ILE A 360 13.21 -1.96 0.20
C ILE A 360 11.92 -2.22 -0.61
N GLY A 361 10.82 -2.50 0.09
CA GLY A 361 9.55 -2.77 -0.55
C GLY A 361 9.01 -1.57 -1.33
N ALA A 362 9.08 -0.36 -0.77
CA ALA A 362 8.72 0.87 -1.45
C ALA A 362 9.59 1.11 -2.70
N SER A 363 10.92 0.87 -2.60
CA SER A 363 11.83 0.96 -3.75
C SER A 363 11.44 -0.01 -4.87
N LEU A 364 11.02 -1.24 -4.53
CA LEU A 364 10.53 -2.20 -5.53
C LEU A 364 9.21 -1.77 -6.17
N VAL A 365 8.28 -1.22 -5.38
CA VAL A 365 6.96 -0.76 -5.87
C VAL A 365 7.12 0.34 -6.91
N VAL A 366 7.97 1.33 -6.67
CA VAL A 366 8.16 2.47 -7.60
C VAL A 366 8.78 2.10 -8.94
N THR A 367 9.30 0.88 -9.12
CA THR A 367 9.80 0.39 -10.42
C THR A 367 8.68 -0.03 -11.38
N ARG A 368 7.43 0.01 -10.95
CA ARG A 368 6.26 -0.36 -11.77
C ARG A 368 5.23 0.76 -11.77
N PRO A 369 4.42 0.85 -12.83
CA PRO A 369 3.29 1.77 -12.84
C PRO A 369 2.27 1.44 -11.75
N THR A 370 1.62 2.44 -11.21
CA THR A 370 0.59 2.40 -10.17
C THR A 370 1.08 1.96 -8.78
N ALA A 371 0.38 2.40 -7.75
CA ALA A 371 0.70 2.10 -6.35
C ALA A 371 0.69 0.59 -5.99
N GLN A 372 0.01 -0.22 -6.79
CA GLN A 372 -0.16 -1.65 -6.57
C GLN A 372 0.27 -2.49 -7.79
N GLY A 373 1.03 -1.90 -8.72
CA GLY A 373 1.55 -2.59 -9.90
C GLY A 373 2.52 -3.73 -9.57
N LEU A 374 3.16 -3.66 -8.39
CA LEU A 374 3.96 -4.71 -7.79
C LEU A 374 3.63 -4.79 -6.30
N VAL A 375 3.32 -5.99 -5.80
CA VAL A 375 3.20 -6.28 -4.37
C VAL A 375 4.34 -7.23 -4.00
N PRO A 376 5.44 -6.72 -3.42
CA PRO A 376 6.61 -7.54 -3.13
C PRO A 376 6.32 -8.49 -1.97
N SER A 377 6.82 -9.74 -2.07
CA SER A 377 6.76 -10.70 -0.97
C SER A 377 7.91 -10.48 0.02
N ALA A 378 7.74 -10.96 1.26
CA ALA A 378 8.80 -10.95 2.27
C ALA A 378 10.08 -11.64 1.77
N LYS A 379 9.95 -12.75 1.03
CA LYS A 379 11.06 -13.44 0.40
C LYS A 379 11.85 -12.53 -0.54
N ARG A 380 11.15 -11.83 -1.44
CA ARG A 380 11.78 -10.92 -2.40
C ARG A 380 12.50 -9.75 -1.72
N ILE A 381 11.89 -9.19 -0.68
CA ILE A 381 12.50 -8.13 0.12
C ILE A 381 13.75 -8.64 0.84
N GLY A 382 13.70 -9.86 1.41
CA GLY A 382 14.84 -10.50 2.08
C GLY A 382 16.03 -10.71 1.13
N GLU A 383 15.79 -11.25 -0.07
CA GLU A 383 16.80 -11.42 -1.11
C GLU A 383 17.51 -10.09 -1.45
N MET A 384 16.76 -9.00 -1.56
CA MET A 384 17.33 -7.68 -1.85
C MET A 384 18.11 -7.11 -0.64
N ALA A 385 17.65 -7.35 0.59
CA ALA A 385 18.35 -6.92 1.79
C ALA A 385 19.70 -7.63 1.98
N GLU A 386 19.76 -8.91 1.65
CA GLU A 386 20.99 -9.68 1.68
C GLU A 386 21.99 -9.20 0.61
N ALA A 387 21.52 -8.98 -0.62
CA ALA A 387 22.36 -8.48 -1.71
C ALA A 387 23.00 -7.10 -1.36
N GLU A 388 22.21 -6.18 -0.80
CA GLU A 388 22.71 -4.87 -0.36
C GLU A 388 23.79 -4.98 0.73
N THR A 389 23.64 -5.94 1.64
CA THR A 389 24.61 -6.15 2.72
C THR A 389 25.94 -6.65 2.15
N MET A 390 25.91 -7.62 1.23
CA MET A 390 27.11 -8.17 0.59
C MET A 390 27.86 -7.12 -0.25
N GLU A 391 27.14 -6.25 -0.97
CA GLU A 391 27.76 -5.16 -1.74
C GLU A 391 28.49 -4.15 -0.85
N ARG A 392 27.92 -3.81 0.32
CA ARG A 392 28.54 -2.89 1.29
C ARG A 392 29.79 -3.49 1.95
N GLU A 393 29.77 -4.78 2.27
CA GLU A 393 30.93 -5.47 2.82
C GLU A 393 32.06 -5.63 1.78
N GLY A 394 31.70 -5.88 0.50
CA GLY A 394 32.66 -5.98 -0.61
C GLY A 394 33.32 -4.65 -0.97
N THR A 395 32.65 -3.52 -0.77
CA THR A 395 33.20 -2.18 -1.05
C THR A 395 33.97 -1.58 0.11
N GLY A 396 33.84 -2.12 1.33
CA GLY A 396 34.60 -1.71 2.53
C GLY A 396 35.97 -2.38 2.71
N ALA A 397 36.37 -3.25 1.79
CA ALA A 397 37.62 -4.03 1.85
C ALA A 397 38.72 -3.51 0.88
N CYS A 398 38.67 -2.23 0.45
CA CYS A 398 39.73 -1.58 -0.31
C CYS A 398 40.29 -0.40 0.45
#